data_f52cc06e2e04a56f3a05a7a4a1f5e000
#
_entry.id   f52cc06e2e04a56f3a05a7a4a1f5e000
#
_cell.length_a   1.000
_cell.length_b   1.000
_cell.length_c   1.000
_cell.angle_alpha   90.00
_cell.angle_beta   90.00
_cell.angle_gamma   90.00
#
_symmetry.space_group_name_H-M   'P 1'
#
loop_
_entity.id
_entity.type
_entity.pdbx_description
1 polymer ?
#
loop_
_entity_poly.entity_id
_entity_poly.type
_entity_poly.pdbx_seq_one_letter_code
_entity_poly.pdbx_strand_id
1 'polypeptide(L)' 'GADADTGTEEPDAAADIDLETAAVEVMSDLDDGDGAAQEAVVETVVERHGADPDAVESAIQDALMGGKCYEPAEGRLKAI' A
#
# COMPACT_ATOMS: atom_id res chain seq x y z
N GLY A 1 -20.74 -2.37 17.84
CA GLY A 1 -20.92 -2.14 17.29
C GLY A 1 -20.78 -2.03 17.15
N ALA A 2 -20.81 -2.23 17.48
CA ALA A 2 -20.82 -2.03 17.00
C ALA A 2 -20.67 -1.77 16.76
N ASP A 3 -20.74 -1.94 16.97
CA ASP A 3 -20.57 -1.66 16.42
C ASP A 3 -20.26 -1.30 16.30
N ALA A 4 -20.23 -1.48 16.73
CA ALA A 4 -19.99 -1.12 16.31
C ALA A 4 -19.58 -0.80 16.21
N ASP A 5 -19.54 -1.01 16.45
CA ASP A 5 -19.17 -0.61 15.99
C ASP A 5 -18.83 -0.10 15.77
N THR A 6 -18.89 -0.18 16.09
CA THR A 6 -18.65 0.32 15.66
C THR A 6 -18.18 1.07 15.40
N GLY A 7 -18.05 1.18 15.62
CA GLY A 7 -17.76 1.71 15.07
C GLY A 7 -17.15 2.57 15.08
N THR A 8 -16.86 2.73 15.24
CA THR A 8 -16.37 3.69 14.95
C THR A 8 -15.13 4.01 15.12
N GLU A 9 -14.49 3.80 15.62
CA GLU A 9 -13.47 4.17 15.44
C GLU A 9 -12.52 3.54 14.78
N GLU A 10 -12.47 2.77 14.58
CA GLU A 10 -11.68 2.15 13.74
C GLU A 10 -11.18 2.79 12.49
N PRO A 11 -11.29 4.09 12.24
CA PRO A 11 -10.75 4.73 11.06
C PRO A 11 -9.26 4.50 10.86
N ASP A 12 -8.51 4.46 11.95
CA ASP A 12 -7.06 4.26 11.83
C ASP A 12 -6.73 2.89 11.30
N ALA A 13 -7.41 1.88 11.81
CA ALA A 13 -7.15 0.52 11.35
C ALA A 13 -7.57 0.36 9.89
N ALA A 14 -8.68 0.97 9.52
CA ALA A 14 -9.14 0.91 8.15
C ALA A 14 -8.16 1.63 7.22
N ALA A 15 -7.60 2.75 7.69
CA ALA A 15 -6.63 3.49 6.89
C ALA A 15 -5.38 2.66 6.63
N ASP A 16 -4.90 1.92 7.63
CA ASP A 16 -3.74 1.07 7.45
C ASP A 16 -4.00 -0.03 6.43
N ILE A 17 -5.17 -0.64 6.50
CA ILE A 17 -5.54 -1.67 5.54
C ILE A 17 -5.67 -1.07 4.16
N ASP A 18 -6.27 0.10 4.06
CA ASP A 18 -6.45 0.77 2.79
C ASP A 18 -5.11 1.14 2.16
N LEU A 19 -4.14 1.55 2.97
CA LEU A 19 -2.82 1.91 2.45
C LEU A 19 -2.13 0.70 1.85
N GLU A 20 -2.24 -0.44 2.50
CA GLU A 20 -1.63 -1.66 1.98
C GLU A 20 -2.28 -2.04 0.65
N THR A 21 -3.60 -2.02 0.60
CA THR A 21 -4.34 -2.32 -0.62
C THR A 21 -4.04 -1.28 -1.70
N ALA A 22 -4.02 -0.01 -1.32
CA ALA A 22 -3.74 1.06 -2.27
C ALA A 22 -2.35 0.93 -2.85
N ALA A 23 -1.38 0.57 -2.02
CA ALA A 23 -0.02 0.40 -2.50
C ALA A 23 0.07 -0.72 -3.52
N VAL A 24 -0.60 -1.84 -3.25
CA VAL A 24 -0.60 -2.97 -4.18
C VAL A 24 -1.28 -2.59 -5.49
N GLU A 25 -2.39 -1.87 -5.41
CA GLU A 25 -3.08 -1.41 -6.61
C GLU A 25 -2.22 -0.48 -7.44
N VAL A 26 -1.52 0.44 -6.77
CA VAL A 26 -0.64 1.36 -7.46
C VAL A 26 0.51 0.61 -8.12
N MET A 27 1.05 -0.39 -7.43
CA MET A 27 2.09 -1.23 -8.01
C MET A 27 1.61 -1.82 -9.34
N SER A 28 0.40 -2.31 -9.34
CA SER A 28 -0.18 -2.90 -10.54
C SER A 28 -0.37 -1.86 -11.64
N ASP A 29 -0.82 -0.67 -11.26
CA ASP A 29 -1.07 0.40 -12.21
C ASP A 29 0.23 0.92 -12.84
N LEU A 30 1.30 0.97 -12.06
CA LEU A 30 2.58 1.51 -12.53
C LEU A 30 3.49 0.45 -13.11
N ASP A 31 3.11 -0.83 -13.02
CA ASP A 31 3.91 -1.94 -13.51
C ASP A 31 3.93 -1.90 -15.03
N ASP A 32 5.11 -1.79 -15.62
CA ASP A 32 5.29 -1.78 -17.07
C ASP A 32 5.93 -3.07 -17.57
N GLY A 33 5.91 -4.12 -16.75
CA GLY A 33 6.52 -5.39 -17.07
C GLY A 33 7.71 -5.71 -16.18
N ASP A 34 8.38 -4.68 -15.70
CA ASP A 34 9.53 -4.82 -14.81
C ASP A 34 9.20 -4.53 -13.36
N GLY A 35 7.93 -4.28 -13.07
CA GLY A 35 7.51 -3.86 -11.76
C GLY A 35 7.47 -2.35 -11.65
N ALA A 36 6.90 -1.83 -10.57
CA ALA A 36 6.79 -0.40 -10.34
C ALA A 36 7.93 0.05 -9.43
N ALA A 37 8.47 1.23 -9.70
CA ALA A 37 9.50 1.80 -8.84
C ALA A 37 8.89 2.09 -7.47
N GLN A 38 9.57 1.67 -6.41
CA GLN A 38 9.06 1.86 -5.06
C GLN A 38 8.79 3.33 -4.78
N GLU A 39 9.69 4.21 -5.19
CA GLU A 39 9.50 5.65 -5.01
C GLU A 39 8.23 6.12 -5.67
N ALA A 40 7.97 5.66 -6.89
CA ALA A 40 6.79 6.07 -7.62
C ALA A 40 5.52 5.57 -6.94
N VAL A 41 5.58 4.36 -6.40
CA VAL A 41 4.45 3.80 -5.66
C VAL A 41 4.16 4.68 -4.44
N VAL A 42 5.19 5.00 -3.66
CA VAL A 42 5.01 5.84 -2.47
C VAL A 42 4.42 7.20 -2.86
N GLU A 43 5.00 7.85 -3.86
CA GLU A 43 4.53 9.17 -4.27
C GLU A 43 3.09 9.13 -4.74
N THR A 44 2.74 8.11 -5.50
CA THR A 44 1.41 8.01 -6.05
C THR A 44 0.39 7.79 -4.94
N VAL A 45 0.70 6.91 -3.97
CA VAL A 45 -0.21 6.68 -2.87
C VAL A 45 -0.36 7.94 -2.04
N VAL A 46 0.75 8.64 -1.78
CA VAL A 46 0.69 9.90 -1.04
C VAL A 46 -0.22 10.90 -1.75
N GLU A 47 -0.09 11.02 -3.06
CA GLU A 47 -0.90 11.96 -3.83
C GLU A 47 -2.36 11.57 -3.86
N ARG A 48 -2.65 10.29 -4.07
CA ARG A 48 -4.02 9.83 -4.23
C ARG A 48 -4.79 9.80 -2.93
N HIS A 49 -4.12 9.47 -1.83
CA HIS A 49 -4.79 9.23 -0.57
C HIS A 49 -4.39 10.20 0.54
N GLY A 50 -3.48 11.12 0.24
CA GLY A 50 -3.01 12.06 1.25
C GLY A 50 -2.31 11.39 2.41
N ALA A 51 -1.65 10.27 2.16
CA ALA A 51 -1.03 9.48 3.21
C ALA A 51 0.38 9.96 3.49
N ASP A 52 0.86 9.63 4.69
CA ASP A 52 2.23 9.92 5.08
C ASP A 52 3.16 8.95 4.35
N PRO A 53 4.26 9.45 3.75
CA PRO A 53 5.20 8.54 3.06
C PRO A 53 5.72 7.41 3.95
N ASP A 54 5.98 7.70 5.23
CA ASP A 54 6.45 6.66 6.15
C ASP A 54 5.39 5.59 6.34
N ALA A 55 4.13 5.99 6.43
CA ALA A 55 3.03 5.03 6.55
C ALA A 55 2.90 4.18 5.29
N VAL A 56 3.10 4.79 4.13
CA VAL A 56 3.04 4.05 2.87
C VAL A 56 4.16 3.03 2.80
N GLU A 57 5.36 3.43 3.20
CA GLU A 57 6.49 2.49 3.20
C GLU A 57 6.24 1.31 4.14
N SER A 58 5.67 1.58 5.31
CA SER A 58 5.30 0.51 6.23
C SER A 58 4.27 -0.42 5.61
N ALA A 59 3.30 0.14 4.91
CA ALA A 59 2.28 -0.66 4.25
C ALA A 59 2.89 -1.53 3.15
N ILE A 60 3.87 -1.01 2.43
CA ILE A 60 4.57 -1.78 1.42
C ILE A 60 5.32 -2.95 2.07
N GLN A 61 6.00 -2.70 3.17
CA GLN A 61 6.69 -3.76 3.90
C GLN A 61 5.72 -4.84 4.35
N ASP A 62 4.57 -4.44 4.88
CA ASP A 62 3.55 -5.39 5.29
C ASP A 62 3.06 -6.21 4.11
N ALA A 63 2.88 -5.58 2.96
CA ALA A 63 2.44 -6.29 1.77
C ALA A 63 3.48 -7.30 1.31
N LEU A 64 4.76 -6.93 1.39
CA LEU A 64 5.85 -7.84 1.04
C LEU A 64 5.85 -9.05 1.98
N MET A 65 5.75 -8.79 3.28
CA MET A 65 5.76 -9.86 4.27
C MET A 65 4.52 -10.73 4.19
N GLY A 66 3.41 -10.15 3.80
CA GLY A 66 2.16 -10.89 3.67
C GLY A 66 2.00 -11.63 2.35
N GLY A 67 2.96 -11.53 1.45
CA GLY A 67 2.89 -12.23 0.18
C GLY A 67 1.94 -11.60 -0.82
N LYS A 68 1.62 -10.33 -0.66
CA LYS A 68 0.73 -9.63 -1.58
C LYS A 68 1.48 -8.99 -2.74
N CYS A 69 2.75 -8.80 -2.58
CA CYS A 69 3.61 -8.31 -3.64
C CYS A 69 5.02 -8.85 -3.42
N TYR A 70 5.88 -8.63 -4.40
CA TYR A 70 7.25 -9.07 -4.26
C TYR A 70 8.16 -8.07 -4.97
N GLU A 71 9.45 -8.20 -4.74
CA GLU A 71 10.45 -7.30 -5.30
C GLU A 71 11.25 -8.05 -6.37
N PRO A 72 10.85 -7.91 -7.65
CA PRO A 72 11.55 -8.64 -8.71
C PRO A 72 12.95 -8.12 -8.97
N ALA A 73 13.21 -6.86 -8.62
CA ALA A 73 14.52 -6.26 -8.76
C ALA A 73 14.64 -5.18 -7.70
N GLU A 74 15.87 -4.79 -7.41
CA GLU A 74 16.10 -3.80 -6.37
C GLU A 74 15.35 -2.52 -6.69
N GLY A 75 14.55 -2.05 -5.74
CA GLY A 75 13.78 -0.82 -5.90
C GLY A 75 12.55 -0.96 -6.75
N ARG A 76 12.19 -2.17 -7.16
CA ARG A 76 10.99 -2.44 -7.94
C ARG A 76 10.05 -3.32 -7.16
N LEU A 77 8.76 -3.10 -7.35
CA LEU A 77 7.72 -3.87 -6.66
C LEU A 77 6.70 -4.34 -7.67
N LYS A 78 6.20 -5.54 -7.46
CA LYS A 78 5.24 -6.12 -8.38
C LYS A 78 4.16 -6.84 -7.57
N ALA A 79 2.92 -6.57 -7.90
CA ALA A 79 1.79 -7.22 -7.25
C ALA A 79 1.71 -8.68 -7.67
N ILE A 80 1.32 -9.52 -6.75
CA ILE A 80 1.15 -10.95 -7.02
C ILE A 80 -0.22 -11.24 -7.59
#